data_5aa60d5dba0e81979a9a6af41d24cdfe
#
_entry.id   5aa60d5dba0e81979a9a6af41d24cdfe
#
_cell.length_a   1.000
_cell.length_b   1.000
_cell.length_c   1.000
_cell.angle_alpha   90.00
_cell.angle_beta   90.00
_cell.angle_gamma   90.00
#
_symmetry.space_group_name_H-M   'P 1'
#
loop_
_entity.id
_entity.type
_entity.pdbx_description
1 polymer ?
#
loop_
_entity_poly.entity_id
_entity_poly.type
_entity_poly.pdbx_seq_one_letter_code
_entity_poly.pdbx_strand_id
1 'polypeptide(L)'
;DKSGTTAEDTAATVTMSATDIESDALTYSIVATPDNGSLGSVSGATVVYTPSTNYNGFDTFTYKVTDANNGVSNIATVTMTVTAVNDVPTTDNGSVTTAEDTAVNVTLNASDVDGDALTYAVGTATNGTVTVSGNTATYTPNAHFNGTDSFTFTASDGTLTSDSSTITVTVTAVNDIPVANDITVTTVEDTEVTITLSATDVEDSTFTFAAVELPDNGTLGTVGSTVVYTPNQHYNGSDTFTYTATDSNSGVSTEATVSITVTAVNDVPTTDNGSVTT
;
A
#
# COMPACT_ATOMS: atom_id res chain seq x y z
N ASP A 1 -19.80 37.85 41.75
CA ASP A 1 -19.33 37.08 40.60
C ASP A 1 -17.85 36.77 40.73
N LYS A 2 -17.42 35.64 40.18
CA LYS A 2 -16.05 35.13 40.20
C LYS A 2 -15.64 34.65 38.83
N SER A 3 -14.32 34.62 38.61
CA SER A 3 -13.76 33.98 37.41
C SER A 3 -12.64 33.01 37.83
N GLY A 4 -12.52 31.93 37.06
CA GLY A 4 -11.43 30.96 37.15
C GLY A 4 -10.90 30.63 35.78
N THR A 5 -9.68 30.08 35.73
CA THR A 5 -9.08 29.60 34.49
C THR A 5 -8.51 28.20 34.72
N THR A 6 -8.68 27.34 33.75
CA THR A 6 -8.04 26.02 33.71
C THR A 6 -7.72 25.68 32.27
N ALA A 7 -6.83 24.71 32.03
CA ALA A 7 -6.68 24.08 30.74
C ALA A 7 -7.81 23.06 30.52
N GLU A 8 -8.14 22.74 29.27
CA GLU A 8 -9.01 21.61 29.00
C GLU A 8 -8.45 20.33 29.63
N ASP A 9 -9.30 19.35 29.83
CA ASP A 9 -9.00 18.07 30.49
C ASP A 9 -8.36 18.15 31.87
N THR A 10 -8.26 19.39 32.42
CA THR A 10 -7.65 19.65 33.73
C THR A 10 -8.68 20.20 34.70
N ALA A 11 -8.93 19.48 35.79
CA ALA A 11 -9.82 19.93 36.83
C ALA A 11 -9.23 21.09 37.63
N ALA A 12 -10.07 22.07 38.00
CA ALA A 12 -9.70 23.23 38.81
C ALA A 12 -10.56 23.35 40.07
N THR A 13 -9.92 23.70 41.20
CA THR A 13 -10.66 24.06 42.42
C THR A 13 -11.05 25.53 42.37
N VAL A 14 -12.35 25.74 42.44
CA VAL A 14 -12.93 27.10 42.49
C VAL A 14 -13.28 27.44 43.92
N THR A 15 -12.83 28.61 44.39
CA THR A 15 -13.22 29.15 45.70
C THR A 15 -14.32 30.20 45.51
N MET A 16 -15.52 29.87 45.96
CA MET A 16 -16.67 30.78 46.04
C MET A 16 -16.47 31.75 47.22
N SER A 17 -17.11 32.89 47.20
CA SER A 17 -17.03 33.88 48.29
C SER A 17 -18.35 34.55 48.55
N ALA A 18 -18.61 34.85 49.81
CA ALA A 18 -19.70 35.67 50.27
C ALA A 18 -19.26 36.45 51.53
N THR A 19 -19.99 37.47 51.88
CA THR A 19 -19.80 38.24 53.10
C THR A 19 -21.12 38.26 53.87
N ASP A 20 -21.02 38.18 55.18
CA ASP A 20 -22.12 38.32 56.11
C ASP A 20 -21.75 39.41 57.13
N ILE A 21 -22.68 40.29 57.46
CA ILE A 21 -22.42 41.44 58.36
C ILE A 21 -22.25 40.97 59.80
N GLU A 22 -22.99 39.98 60.20
CA GLU A 22 -22.99 39.42 61.54
C GLU A 22 -21.84 38.40 61.72
N SER A 23 -21.15 38.07 60.59
CA SER A 23 -20.06 37.07 60.55
C SER A 23 -20.53 35.64 60.86
N ASP A 24 -21.75 35.31 60.48
CA ASP A 24 -22.34 34.00 60.62
C ASP A 24 -21.65 32.94 59.76
N ALA A 25 -21.77 31.68 60.13
CA ALA A 25 -21.30 30.55 59.33
C ALA A 25 -22.12 30.41 58.05
N LEU A 26 -21.43 30.37 56.91
CA LEU A 26 -22.04 30.33 55.58
C LEU A 26 -22.03 28.93 54.95
N THR A 27 -23.19 28.51 54.43
CA THR A 27 -23.34 27.24 53.68
C THR A 27 -23.52 27.56 52.20
N TYR A 28 -22.65 27.02 51.35
CA TYR A 28 -22.64 27.25 49.91
C TYR A 28 -23.43 26.14 49.20
N SER A 29 -24.23 26.52 48.21
CA SER A 29 -25.02 25.58 47.39
C SER A 29 -25.02 25.99 45.93
N ILE A 30 -24.86 25.02 45.02
CA ILE A 30 -24.95 25.22 43.58
C ILE A 30 -26.43 25.40 43.18
N VAL A 31 -26.68 26.36 42.30
CA VAL A 31 -28.01 26.68 41.77
C VAL A 31 -28.14 26.15 40.34
N ALA A 32 -27.16 26.43 39.49
CA ALA A 32 -27.10 25.90 38.14
C ALA A 32 -25.71 25.32 37.90
N THR A 33 -25.66 24.14 37.23
CA THR A 33 -24.42 23.47 36.82
C THR A 33 -23.90 24.03 35.51
N PRO A 34 -22.60 23.86 35.23
CA PRO A 34 -22.03 24.25 33.93
C PRO A 34 -22.56 23.36 32.79
N ASP A 35 -22.59 23.93 31.58
CA ASP A 35 -23.06 23.22 30.38
C ASP A 35 -21.96 22.35 29.76
N ASN A 36 -20.69 22.75 29.87
CA ASN A 36 -19.54 22.11 29.24
C ASN A 36 -18.54 21.54 30.26
N GLY A 37 -19.04 21.12 31.41
CA GLY A 37 -18.25 20.55 32.48
C GLY A 37 -19.10 19.94 33.59
N SER A 38 -18.45 19.51 34.65
CA SER A 38 -19.12 18.98 35.82
C SER A 38 -18.56 19.60 37.10
N LEU A 39 -19.37 19.58 38.16
CA LEU A 39 -18.96 20.01 39.49
C LEU A 39 -18.89 18.83 40.45
N GLY A 40 -17.82 18.78 41.22
CA GLY A 40 -17.73 17.88 42.38
C GLY A 40 -18.59 18.34 43.53
N SER A 41 -18.52 17.63 44.66
CA SER A 41 -19.21 18.03 45.88
C SER A 41 -18.67 19.35 46.45
N VAL A 42 -19.57 20.21 46.88
CA VAL A 42 -19.18 21.46 47.59
C VAL A 42 -18.59 21.13 48.97
N SER A 43 -17.40 21.65 49.25
CA SER A 43 -16.71 21.48 50.51
C SER A 43 -16.35 22.87 51.09
N GLY A 44 -17.08 23.29 52.09
CA GLY A 44 -16.97 24.70 52.57
C GLY A 44 -17.29 25.67 51.45
N ALA A 45 -16.35 26.54 51.15
CA ALA A 45 -16.47 27.50 50.05
C ALA A 45 -15.87 27.03 48.73
N THR A 46 -15.45 25.75 48.61
CA THR A 46 -14.78 25.24 47.42
C THR A 46 -15.61 24.20 46.65
N VAL A 47 -15.44 24.19 45.36
CA VAL A 47 -15.99 23.16 44.47
C VAL A 47 -14.95 22.86 43.37
N VAL A 48 -14.83 21.61 42.98
CA VAL A 48 -13.99 21.22 41.85
C VAL A 48 -14.82 21.31 40.55
N TYR A 49 -14.34 22.11 39.63
CA TYR A 49 -14.86 22.13 38.24
C TYR A 49 -13.98 21.24 37.37
N THR A 50 -14.59 20.37 36.57
CA THR A 50 -13.91 19.54 35.59
C THR A 50 -14.52 19.83 34.24
N PRO A 51 -13.77 20.37 33.27
CA PRO A 51 -14.24 20.57 31.89
C PRO A 51 -14.69 19.24 31.26
N SER A 52 -15.60 19.29 30.29
CA SER A 52 -15.82 18.16 29.39
C SER A 52 -14.57 17.92 28.56
N THR A 53 -14.36 16.66 28.16
CA THR A 53 -13.17 16.27 27.37
C THR A 53 -13.03 17.14 26.12
N ASN A 54 -11.83 17.66 25.89
CA ASN A 54 -11.46 18.51 24.76
C ASN A 54 -12.34 19.77 24.61
N TYR A 55 -12.93 20.24 25.70
CA TYR A 55 -13.69 21.49 25.66
C TYR A 55 -12.80 22.67 26.00
N ASN A 56 -12.73 23.63 25.13
CA ASN A 56 -12.15 24.95 25.36
C ASN A 56 -13.19 26.03 25.13
N GLY A 57 -13.09 27.16 25.87
CA GLY A 57 -14.06 28.23 25.80
C GLY A 57 -14.49 28.74 27.16
N PHE A 58 -15.65 29.40 27.19
CA PHE A 58 -16.26 29.88 28.42
C PHE A 58 -17.35 28.97 28.90
N ASP A 59 -17.35 28.67 30.19
CA ASP A 59 -18.40 27.93 30.87
C ASP A 59 -18.83 28.67 32.16
N THR A 60 -20.04 28.43 32.61
CA THR A 60 -20.56 29.16 33.79
C THR A 60 -21.37 28.23 34.68
N PHE A 61 -21.27 28.47 35.97
CA PHE A 61 -22.19 27.92 36.96
C PHE A 61 -22.61 28.97 37.98
N THR A 62 -23.69 28.73 38.71
CA THR A 62 -24.16 29.70 39.69
C THR A 62 -24.29 29.08 41.08
N TYR A 63 -24.14 29.92 42.10
CA TYR A 63 -24.27 29.48 43.47
C TYR A 63 -25.00 30.51 44.32
N LYS A 64 -25.49 30.09 45.47
CA LYS A 64 -26.04 30.93 46.56
C LYS A 64 -25.46 30.48 47.89
N VAL A 65 -25.62 31.34 48.88
CA VAL A 65 -25.15 31.07 50.24
C VAL A 65 -26.30 31.24 51.21
N THR A 66 -26.31 30.40 52.25
CA THR A 66 -27.28 30.47 53.34
C THR A 66 -26.51 30.66 54.66
N ASP A 67 -26.90 31.61 55.48
CA ASP A 67 -26.35 31.83 56.80
C ASP A 67 -26.92 30.87 57.88
N ALA A 68 -26.47 30.96 59.11
CA ALA A 68 -26.92 30.12 60.23
C ALA A 68 -28.36 30.40 60.66
N ASN A 69 -28.92 31.57 60.26
CA ASN A 69 -30.29 32.00 60.58
C ASN A 69 -31.26 31.77 59.43
N ASN A 70 -30.88 31.03 58.34
CA ASN A 70 -31.61 30.76 57.12
C ASN A 70 -31.85 31.94 56.20
N GLY A 71 -31.08 33.03 56.34
CA GLY A 71 -31.00 34.11 55.37
C GLY A 71 -30.31 33.62 54.07
N VAL A 72 -30.87 33.88 52.92
CA VAL A 72 -30.37 33.41 51.61
C VAL A 72 -29.84 34.61 50.81
N SER A 73 -28.66 34.49 50.26
CA SER A 73 -28.04 35.51 49.40
C SER A 73 -28.71 35.60 48.03
N ASN A 74 -28.36 36.64 47.26
CA ASN A 74 -28.53 36.66 45.83
C ASN A 74 -27.75 35.48 45.16
N ILE A 75 -28.10 35.19 43.92
CA ILE A 75 -27.36 34.23 43.11
C ILE A 75 -26.12 34.94 42.55
N ALA A 76 -24.97 34.28 42.67
CA ALA A 76 -23.70 34.72 42.09
C ALA A 76 -23.27 33.76 40.95
N THR A 77 -22.59 34.32 39.97
CA THR A 77 -22.08 33.58 38.81
C THR A 77 -20.57 33.36 38.95
N VAL A 78 -20.15 32.16 38.61
CA VAL A 78 -18.74 31.84 38.35
C VAL A 78 -18.58 31.61 36.84
N THR A 79 -17.65 32.35 36.25
CA THR A 79 -17.25 32.15 34.85
C THR A 79 -15.90 31.46 34.82
N MET A 80 -15.86 30.31 34.20
CA MET A 80 -14.64 29.57 33.92
C MET A 80 -14.15 29.88 32.51
N THR A 81 -12.86 30.10 32.35
CA THR A 81 -12.19 30.17 31.07
C THR A 81 -11.37 28.88 30.92
N VAL A 82 -11.75 28.02 30.00
CA VAL A 82 -11.01 26.81 29.67
C VAL A 82 -10.14 27.13 28.46
N THR A 83 -8.83 27.00 28.64
CA THR A 83 -7.86 27.27 27.57
C THR A 83 -7.59 26.02 26.79
N ALA A 84 -7.46 26.15 25.47
CA ALA A 84 -7.06 25.05 24.61
C ALA A 84 -5.66 24.54 24.96
N VAL A 85 -5.46 23.25 24.79
CA VAL A 85 -4.18 22.52 24.84
C VAL A 85 -4.12 21.65 23.59
N ASN A 86 -3.00 21.73 22.88
CA ASN A 86 -2.86 20.96 21.66
C ASN A 86 -2.91 19.44 21.93
N ASP A 87 -3.81 18.75 21.27
CA ASP A 87 -3.98 17.31 21.32
C ASP A 87 -3.10 16.58 20.27
N VAL A 88 -2.78 15.32 20.52
CA VAL A 88 -2.02 14.49 19.57
C VAL A 88 -2.96 14.02 18.46
N PRO A 89 -2.60 14.19 17.17
CA PRO A 89 -3.37 13.60 16.07
C PRO A 89 -3.52 12.09 16.21
N THR A 90 -4.60 11.55 15.70
CA THR A 90 -4.87 10.11 15.64
C THR A 90 -4.79 9.60 14.22
N THR A 91 -4.36 8.34 14.03
CA THR A 91 -4.26 7.67 12.73
C THR A 91 -4.91 6.30 12.76
N ASP A 92 -5.46 5.86 11.63
CA ASP A 92 -6.11 4.56 11.49
C ASP A 92 -5.35 3.64 10.55
N ASN A 93 -5.30 2.35 10.89
CA ASN A 93 -4.81 1.31 9.97
C ASN A 93 -5.68 1.25 8.71
N GLY A 94 -5.05 0.90 7.59
CA GLY A 94 -5.74 0.77 6.31
C GLY A 94 -5.25 -0.40 5.49
N SER A 95 -5.89 -0.62 4.35
CA SER A 95 -5.46 -1.63 3.37
C SER A 95 -5.79 -1.18 1.95
N VAL A 96 -5.01 -1.70 0.99
CA VAL A 96 -5.20 -1.45 -0.43
C VAL A 96 -4.77 -2.68 -1.22
N THR A 97 -5.36 -2.88 -2.40
CA THR A 97 -5.00 -3.97 -3.32
C THR A 97 -4.59 -3.38 -4.66
N THR A 98 -3.54 -3.96 -5.26
CA THR A 98 -3.08 -3.64 -6.61
C THR A 98 -2.63 -4.91 -7.32
N ALA A 99 -2.46 -4.86 -8.64
CA ALA A 99 -1.73 -5.88 -9.38
C ALA A 99 -0.21 -5.63 -9.25
N GLU A 100 0.60 -6.68 -9.44
CA GLU A 100 2.05 -6.48 -9.59
C GLU A 100 2.35 -5.51 -10.73
N ASP A 101 3.53 -4.90 -10.70
CA ASP A 101 3.99 -3.88 -11.64
C ASP A 101 3.09 -2.64 -11.77
N THR A 102 2.04 -2.54 -10.93
CA THR A 102 1.06 -1.44 -10.97
C THR A 102 1.08 -0.65 -9.67
N ALA A 103 1.40 0.63 -9.76
CA ALA A 103 1.36 1.53 -8.61
C ALA A 103 -0.09 1.81 -8.17
N VAL A 104 -0.29 2.00 -6.86
CA VAL A 104 -1.61 2.28 -6.28
C VAL A 104 -1.54 3.42 -5.27
N ASN A 105 -2.59 4.23 -5.26
CA ASN A 105 -2.78 5.29 -4.28
C ASN A 105 -3.67 4.81 -3.13
N VAL A 106 -3.30 5.18 -1.92
CA VAL A 106 -4.09 4.94 -0.70
C VAL A 106 -4.21 6.24 0.11
N THR A 107 -5.41 6.51 0.60
CA THR A 107 -5.65 7.64 1.51
C THR A 107 -5.19 7.26 2.91
N LEU A 108 -4.38 8.11 3.51
CA LEU A 108 -3.94 7.99 4.90
C LEU A 108 -4.97 8.70 5.78
N ASN A 109 -5.68 7.92 6.60
CA ASN A 109 -6.71 8.46 7.49
C ASN A 109 -6.09 8.93 8.80
N ALA A 110 -6.29 10.19 9.09
CA ALA A 110 -5.91 10.82 10.34
C ALA A 110 -6.93 11.89 10.71
N SER A 111 -7.03 12.18 12.00
CA SER A 111 -7.85 13.25 12.54
C SER A 111 -7.16 13.92 13.71
N ASP A 112 -7.48 15.18 13.88
CA ASP A 112 -7.03 16.02 14.98
C ASP A 112 -8.23 16.63 15.67
N VAL A 113 -8.23 16.67 17.02
CA VAL A 113 -9.35 17.16 17.82
C VAL A 113 -9.46 18.68 17.74
N ASP A 114 -8.34 19.36 17.70
CA ASP A 114 -8.28 20.83 17.57
C ASP A 114 -8.62 21.31 16.15
N GLY A 115 -8.62 20.37 15.18
CA GLY A 115 -8.90 20.69 13.79
C GLY A 115 -7.69 21.23 13.05
N ASP A 116 -6.49 20.98 13.55
CA ASP A 116 -5.26 21.46 12.97
C ASP A 116 -4.92 20.79 11.62
N ALA A 117 -4.15 21.50 10.81
CA ALA A 117 -3.73 21.02 9.51
C ALA A 117 -2.66 19.94 9.65
N LEU A 118 -2.93 18.73 9.15
CA LEU A 118 -2.04 17.59 9.29
C LEU A 118 -1.04 17.46 8.14
N THR A 119 0.18 17.11 8.49
CA THR A 119 1.24 16.66 7.58
C THR A 119 1.52 15.18 7.81
N TYR A 120 1.92 14.45 6.75
CA TYR A 120 2.06 13.00 6.78
C TYR A 120 3.49 12.57 6.49
N ALA A 121 3.95 11.56 7.22
CA ALA A 121 5.21 10.88 6.95
C ALA A 121 4.95 9.38 6.78
N VAL A 122 5.67 8.74 5.85
CA VAL A 122 5.55 7.30 5.55
C VAL A 122 6.86 6.59 5.83
N GLY A 123 6.75 5.37 6.35
CA GLY A 123 7.86 4.43 6.47
C GLY A 123 8.15 3.73 5.14
N THR A 124 9.16 2.86 5.16
CA THR A 124 9.53 2.03 3.99
C THR A 124 8.70 0.76 3.93
N ALA A 125 8.40 0.31 2.73
CA ALA A 125 7.90 -1.04 2.46
C ALA A 125 9.09 -1.99 2.17
N THR A 126 8.89 -3.30 2.27
CA THR A 126 9.94 -4.30 2.02
C THR A 126 10.03 -4.64 0.54
N ASN A 127 8.89 -4.78 -0.10
CA ASN A 127 8.78 -5.26 -1.48
C ASN A 127 8.25 -4.19 -2.45
N GLY A 128 8.48 -2.93 -2.12
CA GLY A 128 8.04 -1.80 -2.93
C GLY A 128 8.61 -0.47 -2.45
N THR A 129 8.22 0.59 -3.11
CA THR A 129 8.55 1.96 -2.74
C THR A 129 7.29 2.73 -2.36
N VAL A 130 7.41 3.64 -1.40
CA VAL A 130 6.30 4.48 -0.94
C VAL A 130 6.68 5.94 -1.03
N THR A 131 5.80 6.75 -1.61
CA THR A 131 5.90 8.21 -1.60
C THR A 131 4.61 8.81 -1.05
N VAL A 132 4.67 10.01 -0.48
CA VAL A 132 3.50 10.69 0.08
C VAL A 132 3.37 12.11 -0.46
N SER A 133 2.12 12.51 -0.73
CA SER A 133 1.76 13.86 -1.13
C SER A 133 0.43 14.23 -0.47
N GLY A 134 0.46 15.21 0.44
CA GLY A 134 -0.70 15.49 1.31
C GLY A 134 -1.06 14.24 2.12
N ASN A 135 -2.32 13.85 2.12
CA ASN A 135 -2.83 12.64 2.77
C ASN A 135 -2.88 11.40 1.86
N THR A 136 -2.21 11.44 0.70
CA THR A 136 -2.21 10.33 -0.25
C THR A 136 -0.82 9.72 -0.32
N ALA A 137 -0.71 8.43 -0.01
CA ALA A 137 0.49 7.63 -0.26
C ALA A 137 0.35 6.89 -1.59
N THR A 138 1.43 6.86 -2.36
CA THR A 138 1.56 6.04 -3.57
C THR A 138 2.52 4.91 -3.27
N TYR A 139 2.05 3.67 -3.33
CA TYR A 139 2.86 2.47 -3.25
C TYR A 139 3.12 1.94 -4.65
N THR A 140 4.38 1.62 -4.95
CA THR A 140 4.80 0.98 -6.21
C THR A 140 5.49 -0.33 -5.86
N PRO A 141 4.93 -1.51 -6.24
CA PRO A 141 5.58 -2.79 -6.03
C PRO A 141 6.95 -2.86 -6.70
N ASN A 142 7.86 -3.66 -6.17
CA ASN A 142 9.04 -4.10 -6.93
C ASN A 142 8.58 -4.94 -8.13
N ALA A 143 9.39 -4.95 -9.21
CA ALA A 143 9.10 -5.72 -10.40
C ALA A 143 8.77 -7.19 -10.07
N HIS A 144 7.67 -7.71 -10.64
CA HIS A 144 7.19 -9.08 -10.50
C HIS A 144 6.92 -9.51 -9.03
N PHE A 145 6.76 -8.56 -8.11
CA PHE A 145 6.40 -8.91 -6.74
C PHE A 145 4.89 -9.09 -6.62
N ASN A 146 4.47 -10.25 -6.18
CA ASN A 146 3.11 -10.54 -5.73
C ASN A 146 3.13 -11.08 -4.29
N GLY A 147 2.05 -10.85 -3.54
CA GLY A 147 1.94 -11.21 -2.12
C GLY A 147 1.49 -10.06 -1.24
N THR A 148 1.80 -10.15 0.04
CA THR A 148 1.45 -9.10 1.01
C THR A 148 2.67 -8.30 1.40
N ASP A 149 2.54 -6.99 1.38
CA ASP A 149 3.53 -6.03 1.89
C ASP A 149 2.84 -5.03 2.83
N SER A 150 3.61 -4.19 3.48
CA SER A 150 3.07 -3.15 4.36
C SER A 150 4.04 -1.99 4.53
N PHE A 151 3.50 -0.84 4.87
CA PHE A 151 4.28 0.31 5.33
C PHE A 151 3.53 1.02 6.45
N THR A 152 4.25 1.78 7.24
CA THR A 152 3.68 2.57 8.32
C THR A 152 3.56 4.04 7.93
N PHE A 153 2.70 4.77 8.65
CA PHE A 153 2.64 6.22 8.52
C PHE A 153 2.32 6.88 9.86
N THR A 154 2.63 8.15 9.95
CA THR A 154 2.30 9.05 11.05
C THR A 154 1.71 10.35 10.51
N ALA A 155 0.93 11.04 11.32
CA ALA A 155 0.44 12.38 11.05
C ALA A 155 0.97 13.36 12.12
N SER A 156 1.25 14.60 11.74
CA SER A 156 1.68 15.67 12.65
C SER A 156 0.91 16.95 12.37
N ASP A 157 0.46 17.61 13.44
CA ASP A 157 -0.14 18.93 13.46
C ASP A 157 0.89 20.09 13.38
N GLY A 158 2.18 19.75 13.38
CA GLY A 158 3.31 20.69 13.42
C GLY A 158 3.91 20.87 14.81
N THR A 159 3.25 20.39 15.86
CA THR A 159 3.68 20.43 17.27
C THR A 159 3.89 19.03 17.83
N LEU A 160 2.91 18.16 17.64
CA LEU A 160 2.88 16.77 18.10
C LEU A 160 2.78 15.81 16.90
N THR A 161 3.09 14.56 17.14
CA THR A 161 3.02 13.51 16.11
C THR A 161 2.26 12.31 16.67
N SER A 162 1.38 11.74 15.85
CA SER A 162 0.56 10.58 16.20
C SER A 162 1.39 9.34 16.49
N ASP A 163 0.78 8.35 17.10
CA ASP A 163 1.24 6.95 17.00
C ASP A 163 1.26 6.51 15.53
N SER A 164 2.03 5.46 15.28
CA SER A 164 2.18 4.93 13.93
C SER A 164 1.05 3.96 13.61
N SER A 165 0.40 4.16 12.45
CA SER A 165 -0.56 3.21 11.87
C SER A 165 0.05 2.48 10.66
N THR A 166 -0.54 1.33 10.31
CA THR A 166 -0.06 0.44 9.25
C THR A 166 -1.03 0.39 8.08
N ILE A 167 -0.50 0.52 6.88
CA ILE A 167 -1.20 0.20 5.63
C ILE A 167 -0.73 -1.17 5.15
N THR A 168 -1.67 -2.11 5.02
CA THR A 168 -1.42 -3.42 4.42
C THR A 168 -1.70 -3.35 2.93
N VAL A 169 -0.75 -3.80 2.11
CA VAL A 169 -0.87 -3.85 0.66
C VAL A 169 -0.96 -5.30 0.20
N THR A 170 -2.01 -5.65 -0.54
CA THR A 170 -2.13 -6.94 -1.23
C THR A 170 -1.80 -6.73 -2.69
N VAL A 171 -0.71 -7.34 -3.17
CA VAL A 171 -0.32 -7.32 -4.56
C VAL A 171 -0.73 -8.65 -5.20
N THR A 172 -1.59 -8.58 -6.20
CA THR A 172 -2.09 -9.76 -6.92
C THR A 172 -1.18 -10.10 -8.08
N ALA A 173 -0.94 -11.40 -8.30
CA ALA A 173 -0.20 -11.87 -9.44
C ALA A 173 -0.91 -11.54 -10.77
N VAL A 174 -0.13 -11.25 -11.80
CA VAL A 174 -0.55 -11.11 -13.19
C VAL A 174 0.40 -11.98 -14.01
N ASN A 175 -0.13 -12.79 -14.92
CA ASN A 175 0.70 -13.64 -15.74
C ASN A 175 1.60 -12.83 -16.67
N ASP A 176 2.90 -13.02 -16.57
CA ASP A 176 3.85 -12.56 -17.58
C ASP A 176 3.86 -13.52 -18.78
N ILE A 177 4.15 -13.02 -19.97
CA ILE A 177 4.25 -13.88 -21.16
C ILE A 177 5.69 -14.40 -21.31
N PRO A 178 5.88 -15.66 -21.75
CA PRO A 178 7.22 -16.20 -21.90
C PRO A 178 8.01 -15.49 -23.01
N VAL A 179 9.32 -15.58 -22.89
CA VAL A 179 10.28 -15.12 -23.91
C VAL A 179 10.93 -16.35 -24.53
N ALA A 180 10.60 -16.66 -25.79
CA ALA A 180 11.27 -17.71 -26.55
C ALA A 180 12.68 -17.25 -26.98
N ASN A 181 13.64 -18.18 -26.97
CA ASN A 181 15.05 -17.87 -27.23
C ASN A 181 15.45 -18.19 -28.67
N ASP A 182 16.19 -17.30 -29.32
CA ASP A 182 16.81 -17.61 -30.60
C ASP A 182 17.84 -18.75 -30.47
N ILE A 183 17.91 -19.64 -31.46
CA ILE A 183 18.74 -20.84 -31.44
C ILE A 183 19.56 -20.89 -32.73
N THR A 184 20.82 -21.31 -32.61
CA THR A 184 21.66 -21.62 -33.76
C THR A 184 22.13 -23.06 -33.71
N VAL A 185 21.98 -23.79 -34.81
CA VAL A 185 22.37 -25.19 -34.91
C VAL A 185 23.11 -25.45 -36.24
N THR A 186 23.98 -26.43 -36.24
CA THR A 186 24.69 -26.89 -37.45
C THR A 186 24.51 -28.39 -37.61
N THR A 187 24.26 -28.81 -38.84
CA THR A 187 24.23 -30.22 -39.25
C THR A 187 24.99 -30.38 -40.56
N VAL A 188 25.14 -31.61 -41.03
CA VAL A 188 25.66 -31.89 -42.39
C VAL A 188 24.49 -32.29 -43.31
N GLU A 189 24.62 -32.09 -44.62
CA GLU A 189 23.60 -32.54 -45.57
C GLU A 189 23.23 -34.02 -45.37
N ASP A 190 22.01 -34.37 -45.71
CA ASP A 190 21.41 -35.71 -45.56
C ASP A 190 21.39 -36.29 -44.14
N THR A 191 21.65 -35.46 -43.11
CA THR A 191 21.69 -35.85 -41.68
C THR A 191 20.73 -35.01 -40.86
N GLU A 192 19.79 -35.68 -40.19
CA GLU A 192 18.86 -35.03 -39.26
C GLU A 192 19.59 -34.50 -38.01
N VAL A 193 19.01 -33.45 -37.43
CA VAL A 193 19.47 -32.89 -36.16
C VAL A 193 18.31 -32.64 -35.21
N THR A 194 18.50 -33.03 -33.94
CA THR A 194 17.55 -32.74 -32.87
C THR A 194 17.87 -31.37 -32.26
N ILE A 195 16.89 -30.48 -32.26
CA ILE A 195 16.98 -29.12 -31.75
C ILE A 195 16.18 -29.03 -30.47
N THR A 196 16.78 -28.55 -29.37
CA THR A 196 16.08 -28.29 -28.10
C THR A 196 15.55 -26.87 -28.13
N LEU A 197 14.24 -26.69 -28.05
CA LEU A 197 13.59 -25.40 -27.94
C LEU A 197 13.61 -24.90 -26.49
N SER A 198 13.72 -23.62 -26.27
CA SER A 198 13.80 -23.03 -24.92
C SER A 198 13.10 -21.69 -24.83
N ALA A 199 12.57 -21.41 -23.65
CA ALA A 199 11.99 -20.13 -23.28
C ALA A 199 12.32 -19.81 -21.82
N THR A 200 12.11 -18.56 -21.44
CA THR A 200 12.20 -18.07 -20.04
C THR A 200 10.92 -17.33 -19.71
N ASP A 201 10.51 -17.42 -18.46
CA ASP A 201 9.31 -16.78 -17.93
C ASP A 201 9.53 -16.45 -16.44
N VAL A 202 8.75 -15.54 -15.89
CA VAL A 202 8.86 -15.13 -14.49
C VAL A 202 8.26 -16.17 -13.55
N GLU A 203 7.10 -16.73 -13.91
CA GLU A 203 6.35 -17.68 -13.09
C GLU A 203 6.57 -19.11 -13.50
N ASP A 204 6.74 -19.38 -14.82
CA ASP A 204 6.73 -20.71 -15.38
C ASP A 204 8.13 -21.23 -15.74
N SER A 205 8.33 -22.51 -15.52
CA SER A 205 9.55 -23.24 -15.92
C SER A 205 9.30 -24.30 -17.00
N THR A 206 8.04 -24.49 -17.41
CA THR A 206 7.62 -25.48 -18.39
C THR A 206 6.74 -24.82 -19.45
N PHE A 207 7.01 -25.12 -20.72
CA PHE A 207 6.37 -24.50 -21.86
C PHE A 207 5.90 -25.53 -22.87
N THR A 208 4.85 -25.18 -23.61
CA THR A 208 4.51 -25.86 -24.86
C THR A 208 5.04 -25.04 -26.03
N PHE A 209 5.57 -25.71 -27.05
CA PHE A 209 6.17 -25.06 -28.20
C PHE A 209 5.40 -25.37 -29.49
N ALA A 210 5.32 -24.40 -30.40
CA ALA A 210 4.72 -24.55 -31.71
C ALA A 210 5.58 -23.86 -32.77
N ALA A 211 5.84 -24.54 -33.89
CA ALA A 211 6.44 -23.90 -35.04
C ALA A 211 5.41 -22.98 -35.72
N VAL A 212 5.86 -21.79 -36.17
CA VAL A 212 5.05 -20.78 -36.85
C VAL A 212 5.39 -20.75 -38.34
N GLU A 213 6.62 -20.36 -38.67
CA GLU A 213 7.14 -20.49 -40.05
C GLU A 213 7.95 -21.78 -40.16
N LEU A 214 7.77 -22.50 -41.27
CA LEU A 214 8.46 -23.75 -41.53
C LEU A 214 9.74 -23.50 -42.34
N PRO A 215 10.75 -24.39 -42.24
CA PRO A 215 11.97 -24.26 -43.04
C PRO A 215 11.70 -24.50 -44.55
N ASP A 216 12.40 -23.74 -45.39
CA ASP A 216 12.26 -23.84 -46.86
C ASP A 216 12.99 -25.03 -47.44
N ASN A 217 14.09 -25.46 -46.81
CA ASN A 217 15.03 -26.43 -47.34
C ASN A 217 15.13 -27.71 -46.50
N GLY A 218 14.10 -28.01 -45.72
CA GLY A 218 14.02 -29.18 -44.86
C GLY A 218 12.61 -29.41 -44.34
N THR A 219 12.48 -30.37 -43.44
CA THR A 219 11.20 -30.68 -42.77
C THR A 219 11.39 -30.80 -41.28
N LEU A 220 10.35 -30.45 -40.53
CA LEU A 220 10.28 -30.61 -39.09
C LEU A 220 9.48 -31.86 -38.72
N GLY A 221 9.99 -32.62 -37.75
CA GLY A 221 9.23 -33.65 -37.06
C GLY A 221 8.20 -33.04 -36.07
N THR A 222 7.67 -33.87 -35.18
CA THR A 222 6.73 -33.38 -34.15
C THR A 222 7.44 -32.38 -33.24
N VAL A 223 6.80 -31.21 -33.09
CA VAL A 223 7.30 -30.13 -32.21
C VAL A 223 6.89 -30.43 -30.76
N GLY A 224 7.85 -30.44 -29.88
CA GLY A 224 7.71 -30.53 -28.43
C GLY A 224 8.80 -29.71 -27.79
N SER A 225 9.32 -30.10 -26.63
CA SER A 225 10.54 -29.49 -26.06
C SER A 225 11.77 -29.70 -26.94
N THR A 226 11.69 -30.65 -27.87
CA THR A 226 12.65 -30.87 -28.94
C THR A 226 11.90 -31.02 -30.26
N VAL A 227 12.57 -30.69 -31.36
CA VAL A 227 12.10 -30.92 -32.74
C VAL A 227 13.25 -31.48 -33.57
N VAL A 228 12.95 -32.43 -34.44
CA VAL A 228 13.93 -32.99 -35.40
C VAL A 228 13.81 -32.19 -36.70
N TYR A 229 14.90 -31.61 -37.15
CA TYR A 229 15.02 -31.02 -38.48
C TYR A 229 15.73 -32.02 -39.40
N THR A 230 15.17 -32.28 -40.59
CA THR A 230 15.75 -33.11 -41.63
C THR A 230 15.94 -32.24 -42.88
N PRO A 231 17.22 -31.99 -43.29
CA PRO A 231 17.48 -31.26 -44.55
C PRO A 231 16.90 -31.99 -45.76
N ASN A 232 16.54 -31.24 -46.80
CA ASN A 232 16.25 -31.81 -48.11
C ASN A 232 17.50 -32.49 -48.65
N GLN A 233 17.29 -33.54 -49.46
CA GLN A 233 18.38 -34.33 -50.00
C GLN A 233 19.40 -33.47 -50.76
N HIS A 234 20.70 -33.64 -50.44
CA HIS A 234 21.83 -32.89 -50.99
C HIS A 234 21.75 -31.36 -50.84
N TYR A 235 20.94 -30.89 -49.90
CA TYR A 235 20.89 -29.47 -49.59
C TYR A 235 22.03 -29.09 -48.64
N ASN A 236 22.79 -28.07 -49.02
CA ASN A 236 23.74 -27.37 -48.14
C ASN A 236 23.51 -25.86 -48.25
N GLY A 237 23.65 -25.15 -47.13
CA GLY A 237 23.33 -23.73 -47.02
C GLY A 237 22.69 -23.37 -45.67
N SER A 238 22.07 -22.19 -45.64
CA SER A 238 21.35 -21.71 -44.46
C SER A 238 19.84 -21.98 -44.61
N ASP A 239 19.23 -22.39 -43.55
CA ASP A 239 17.79 -22.56 -43.43
C ASP A 239 17.30 -21.98 -42.10
N THR A 240 16.01 -21.66 -41.98
CA THR A 240 15.45 -21.10 -40.76
C THR A 240 14.00 -21.55 -40.56
N PHE A 241 13.58 -21.64 -39.31
CA PHE A 241 12.18 -21.73 -38.95
C PHE A 241 11.94 -20.86 -37.70
N THR A 242 10.68 -20.46 -37.43
CA THR A 242 10.30 -19.72 -36.22
C THR A 242 9.42 -20.59 -35.32
N TYR A 243 9.43 -20.26 -34.04
CA TYR A 243 8.60 -20.91 -33.05
C TYR A 243 8.14 -19.95 -31.94
N THR A 244 7.06 -20.32 -31.28
CA THR A 244 6.56 -19.67 -30.07
C THR A 244 6.58 -20.62 -28.88
N ALA A 245 6.66 -20.07 -27.69
CA ALA A 245 6.46 -20.74 -26.42
C ALA A 245 5.14 -20.29 -25.79
N THR A 246 4.41 -21.21 -25.18
CA THR A 246 3.17 -20.93 -24.45
C THR A 246 3.32 -21.42 -23.02
N ASP A 247 2.99 -20.56 -22.05
CA ASP A 247 3.02 -20.84 -20.62
C ASP A 247 1.79 -21.65 -20.14
N SER A 248 1.71 -21.90 -18.84
CA SER A 248 0.61 -22.66 -18.22
C SER A 248 -0.73 -21.89 -18.22
N ASN A 249 -0.69 -20.56 -18.33
CA ASN A 249 -1.84 -19.65 -18.33
C ASN A 249 -2.28 -19.26 -19.76
N SER A 250 -1.67 -19.85 -20.79
CA SER A 250 -1.95 -19.59 -22.21
C SER A 250 -1.39 -18.27 -22.74
N GLY A 251 -0.44 -17.65 -22.06
CA GLY A 251 0.37 -16.55 -22.57
C GLY A 251 1.30 -17.09 -23.67
N VAL A 252 1.38 -16.40 -24.81
CA VAL A 252 2.18 -16.82 -25.96
C VAL A 252 3.29 -15.81 -26.20
N SER A 253 4.52 -16.30 -26.33
CA SER A 253 5.69 -15.45 -26.63
C SER A 253 5.61 -14.79 -28.01
N THR A 254 6.43 -13.79 -28.22
CA THR A 254 6.83 -13.41 -29.58
C THR A 254 7.59 -14.57 -30.22
N GLU A 255 7.65 -14.55 -31.58
CA GLU A 255 8.39 -15.56 -32.30
C GLU A 255 9.90 -15.44 -32.04
N ALA A 256 10.55 -16.62 -31.90
CA ALA A 256 11.99 -16.76 -31.88
C ALA A 256 12.46 -17.54 -33.10
N THR A 257 13.66 -17.26 -33.58
CA THR A 257 14.22 -17.83 -34.77
C THR A 257 15.20 -18.96 -34.47
N VAL A 258 15.02 -20.09 -35.16
CA VAL A 258 16.05 -21.14 -35.23
C VAL A 258 16.81 -20.99 -36.54
N SER A 259 18.09 -20.66 -36.43
CA SER A 259 19.01 -20.53 -37.57
C SER A 259 19.78 -21.85 -37.76
N ILE A 260 19.68 -22.46 -38.93
CA ILE A 260 20.29 -23.75 -39.24
C ILE A 260 21.34 -23.54 -40.30
N THR A 261 22.54 -24.10 -40.07
CA THR A 261 23.60 -24.16 -41.09
C THR A 261 23.79 -25.65 -41.49
N VAL A 262 23.51 -25.98 -42.74
CA VAL A 262 23.73 -27.30 -43.31
C VAL A 262 25.05 -27.25 -44.08
N THR A 263 26.02 -28.04 -43.65
CA THR A 263 27.33 -28.11 -44.29
C THR A 263 27.41 -29.22 -45.33
N ALA A 264 28.11 -28.96 -46.42
CA ALA A 264 28.30 -29.92 -47.48
C ALA A 264 29.16 -31.14 -47.05
N VAL A 265 28.84 -32.31 -47.58
CA VAL A 265 29.64 -33.52 -47.50
C VAL A 265 29.98 -33.97 -48.93
N ASN A 266 31.21 -34.45 -49.17
CA ASN A 266 31.58 -34.87 -50.51
C ASN A 266 30.88 -36.18 -50.92
N ASP A 267 30.03 -36.08 -51.96
CA ASP A 267 29.38 -37.24 -52.58
C ASP A 267 30.26 -37.96 -53.56
N VAL A 268 30.11 -39.27 -53.63
CA VAL A 268 30.83 -40.10 -54.62
C VAL A 268 30.15 -39.89 -55.98
N PRO A 269 30.92 -39.55 -57.06
CA PRO A 269 30.31 -39.38 -58.37
C PRO A 269 29.79 -40.72 -58.91
N THR A 270 28.57 -40.68 -59.47
CA THR A 270 27.95 -41.84 -60.13
C THR A 270 28.18 -41.78 -61.66
N THR A 271 28.51 -42.92 -62.25
CA THR A 271 28.63 -43.00 -63.70
C THR A 271 27.35 -43.58 -64.33
N ASP A 272 26.78 -42.85 -65.31
CA ASP A 272 25.68 -43.36 -66.08
C ASP A 272 26.21 -44.39 -67.09
N ASN A 273 25.57 -45.58 -67.09
CA ASN A 273 25.77 -46.59 -68.15
C ASN A 273 25.03 -46.11 -69.43
N GLY A 274 25.66 -45.21 -70.22
CA GLY A 274 25.15 -44.81 -71.51
C GLY A 274 25.11 -45.94 -72.45
N SER A 275 23.93 -46.39 -72.93
CA SER A 275 23.79 -47.29 -74.04
C SER A 275 24.18 -46.61 -75.33
N VAL A 276 25.30 -46.96 -75.90
CA VAL A 276 25.64 -46.58 -77.28
C VAL A 276 24.82 -47.43 -78.21
N THR A 277 23.81 -46.87 -78.87
CA THR A 277 23.18 -47.44 -80.05
C THR A 277 24.03 -47.15 -81.27
N THR A 278 24.69 -48.20 -81.85
CA THR A 278 25.34 -48.14 -83.16
C THR A 278 24.32 -48.26 -84.28
#